data_feb804f6e056b51b9266cda00e4a22fd
#
_entry.id   feb804f6e056b51b9266cda00e4a22fd
#
_cell.length_a   1.000
_cell.length_b   1.000
_cell.length_c   1.000
_cell.angle_alpha   90.00
_cell.angle_beta   90.00
_cell.angle_gamma   90.00
#
_symmetry.space_group_name_H-M   'P 1'
#
loop_
_entity.id
_entity.type
_entity.pdbx_description
1 polymer ?
#
loop_
_entity_poly.entity_id
_entity_poly.type
_entity_poly.pdbx_seq_one_letter_code
_entity_poly.pdbx_strand_id
1 'polypeptide(L)'
;MVIFRIMKKLIYALYDLANSSYSAIVITFVISTYFARQIVGDIQLGAAYWQWTAGLCGLLIAISGPILGEVADRKKNGLIYFLRLFTFLCLFLTCLFWFSKPDSNFILFTLIIFFLSNYC
;
A
#
# COMPACT_ATOMS: atom_id res chain seq x y z
N MET A 1 15.64 -29.34 12.58
CA MET A 1 15.02 -29.10 11.27
C MET A 1 13.58 -28.63 11.34
N VAL A 2 12.74 -29.21 12.20
CA VAL A 2 11.33 -28.82 12.40
C VAL A 2 11.20 -27.38 12.95
N ILE A 3 11.98 -27.00 13.97
CA ILE A 3 11.99 -25.68 14.59
C ILE A 3 12.28 -24.57 13.57
N PHE A 4 13.20 -24.80 12.64
CA PHE A 4 13.56 -23.83 11.62
C PHE A 4 12.44 -23.60 10.59
N ARG A 5 11.63 -24.64 10.29
CA ARG A 5 10.43 -24.52 9.45
C ARG A 5 9.31 -23.75 10.16
N ILE A 6 9.13 -23.98 11.45
CA ILE A 6 8.14 -23.28 12.25
C ILE A 6 8.50 -21.81 12.37
N MET A 7 9.76 -21.47 12.64
CA MET A 7 10.23 -20.09 12.69
C MET A 7 10.00 -19.35 11.38
N LYS A 8 10.29 -19.97 10.23
CA LYS A 8 10.02 -19.34 8.92
C LYS A 8 8.52 -19.06 8.70
N LYS A 9 7.66 -20.01 9.06
CA LYS A 9 6.21 -19.82 8.97
C LYS A 9 5.70 -18.72 9.91
N LEU A 10 6.25 -18.65 11.11
CA LEU A 10 5.90 -17.62 12.09
C LEU A 10 6.29 -16.22 11.61
N ILE A 11 7.50 -16.07 11.07
CA ILE A 11 7.98 -14.81 10.51
C ILE A 11 7.09 -14.37 9.34
N TYR A 12 6.69 -15.30 8.48
CA TYR A 12 5.80 -15.01 7.36
C TYR A 12 4.40 -14.57 7.83
N ALA A 13 3.87 -15.26 8.83
CA ALA A 13 2.58 -14.91 9.44
C ALA A 13 2.60 -13.54 10.13
N LEU A 14 3.69 -13.21 10.83
CA LEU A 14 3.89 -11.89 11.45
C LEU A 14 4.02 -10.77 10.41
N TYR A 15 4.70 -11.04 9.30
CA TYR A 15 4.80 -10.10 8.20
C TYR A 15 3.42 -9.83 7.57
N ASP A 16 2.64 -10.87 7.32
CA ASP A 16 1.29 -10.76 6.77
C ASP A 16 0.35 -10.01 7.71
N LEU A 17 0.42 -10.31 9.01
CA LEU A 17 -0.34 -9.60 10.04
C LEU A 17 0.02 -8.09 10.07
N ALA A 18 1.30 -7.75 10.00
CA ALA A 18 1.76 -6.36 9.99
C ALA A 18 1.26 -5.63 8.74
N ASN A 19 1.33 -6.26 7.58
CA ASN A 19 0.86 -5.71 6.32
C ASN A 19 -0.65 -5.48 6.32
N SER A 20 -1.42 -6.44 6.79
CA SER A 20 -2.89 -6.33 6.91
C SER A 20 -3.32 -5.26 7.90
N SER A 21 -2.64 -5.16 9.04
CA SER A 21 -2.91 -4.13 10.05
C SER A 21 -2.60 -2.72 9.55
N TYR A 22 -1.50 -2.56 8.79
CA TYR A 22 -1.16 -1.29 8.17
C TYR A 22 -2.26 -0.82 7.21
N SER A 23 -2.68 -1.69 6.31
CA SER A 23 -3.74 -1.39 5.35
C SER A 23 -5.06 -1.03 6.04
N ALA A 24 -5.47 -1.82 7.04
CA ALA A 24 -6.74 -1.60 7.73
C ALA A 24 -6.75 -0.33 8.58
N ILE A 25 -5.70 -0.08 9.34
CA ILE A 25 -5.68 1.02 10.33
C ILE A 25 -5.19 2.31 9.70
N VAL A 26 -4.02 2.29 9.08
CA VAL A 26 -3.36 3.51 8.60
C VAL A 26 -4.05 4.04 7.35
N ILE A 27 -4.22 3.20 6.35
CA ILE A 27 -4.79 3.63 5.07
C ILE A 27 -6.29 3.90 5.20
N THR A 28 -7.06 2.98 5.79
CA THR A 28 -8.51 3.07 5.80
C THR A 28 -9.03 4.08 6.81
N PHE A 29 -8.49 4.13 8.02
CA PHE A 29 -9.00 5.01 9.07
C PHE A 29 -8.24 6.32 9.20
N VAL A 30 -6.93 6.27 9.36
CA VAL A 30 -6.14 7.46 9.68
C VAL A 30 -6.01 8.37 8.47
N ILE A 31 -5.45 7.87 7.39
CA ILE A 31 -5.12 8.70 6.22
C ILE A 31 -6.37 9.10 5.45
N SER A 32 -7.34 8.22 5.28
CA SER A 32 -8.58 8.54 4.58
C SER A 32 -9.38 9.64 5.30
N THR A 33 -9.47 9.57 6.62
CA THR A 33 -10.15 10.57 7.43
C THR A 33 -9.42 11.90 7.40
N TYR A 34 -8.10 11.88 7.51
CA TYR A 34 -7.27 13.08 7.39
C TYR A 34 -7.42 13.73 6.01
N PHE A 35 -7.35 12.94 4.95
CA PHE A 35 -7.53 13.40 3.58
C PHE A 35 -8.89 14.07 3.37
N ALA A 36 -9.97 13.42 3.79
CA ALA A 36 -11.31 13.93 3.60
C ALA A 36 -11.57 15.22 4.40
N ARG A 37 -11.11 15.28 5.65
CA ARG A 37 -11.41 16.40 6.55
C ARG A 37 -10.45 17.57 6.41
N GLN A 38 -9.16 17.30 6.26
CA GLN A 38 -8.11 18.32 6.33
C GLN A 38 -7.66 18.81 4.95
N ILE A 39 -7.60 17.92 3.97
CA ILE A 39 -7.08 18.26 2.64
C ILE A 39 -8.19 18.67 1.70
N VAL A 40 -9.27 17.91 1.62
CA VAL A 40 -10.42 18.24 0.74
C VAL A 40 -11.39 19.22 1.41
N GLY A 41 -11.55 19.13 2.73
CA GLY A 41 -12.48 19.97 3.49
C GLY A 41 -13.95 19.55 3.36
N ASP A 42 -14.24 18.53 2.56
CA ASP A 42 -15.58 17.93 2.40
C ASP A 42 -15.47 16.41 2.53
N ILE A 43 -16.19 15.87 3.52
CA ILE A 43 -16.12 14.45 3.85
C ILE A 43 -16.66 13.59 2.71
N GLN A 44 -17.73 14.03 2.03
CA GLN A 44 -18.35 13.25 0.95
C GLN A 44 -17.48 13.23 -0.31
N LEU A 45 -16.98 14.39 -0.73
CA LEU A 45 -16.10 14.51 -1.88
C LEU A 45 -14.75 13.82 -1.63
N GLY A 46 -14.18 14.00 -0.44
CA GLY A 46 -12.93 13.36 -0.05
C GLY A 46 -13.03 11.84 -0.02
N ALA A 47 -14.11 11.30 0.53
CA ALA A 47 -14.38 9.87 0.51
C ALA A 47 -14.57 9.33 -0.91
N ALA A 48 -15.25 10.08 -1.79
CA ALA A 48 -15.43 9.70 -3.18
C ALA A 48 -14.10 9.62 -3.92
N TYR A 49 -13.25 10.65 -3.83
CA TYR A 49 -11.92 10.62 -4.46
C TYR A 49 -11.04 9.48 -3.95
N TRP A 50 -11.09 9.23 -2.64
CA TRP A 50 -10.35 8.14 -2.02
C TRP A 50 -10.79 6.78 -2.55
N GLN A 51 -12.09 6.53 -2.60
CA GLN A 51 -12.68 5.28 -3.09
C GLN A 51 -12.40 5.05 -4.58
N TRP A 52 -12.51 6.09 -5.42
CA TRP A 52 -12.19 6.00 -6.83
C TRP A 52 -10.73 5.63 -7.06
N THR A 53 -9.82 6.26 -6.32
CA THR A 53 -8.38 5.96 -6.41
C THR A 53 -8.08 4.53 -5.95
N ALA A 54 -8.70 4.08 -4.86
CA ALA A 54 -8.55 2.72 -4.36
C ALA A 54 -9.10 1.67 -5.35
N GLY A 55 -10.26 1.94 -5.95
CA GLY A 55 -10.86 1.07 -6.96
C GLY A 55 -10.00 0.94 -8.21
N LEU A 56 -9.46 2.05 -8.70
CA LEU A 56 -8.59 2.09 -9.86
C LEU A 56 -7.26 1.36 -9.60
N CYS A 57 -6.71 1.53 -8.40
CA CYS A 57 -5.53 0.78 -7.96
C CYS A 57 -5.80 -0.72 -7.91
N GLY A 58 -6.93 -1.14 -7.32
CA GLY A 58 -7.33 -2.55 -7.26
C GLY A 58 -7.47 -3.19 -8.63
N LEU A 59 -8.03 -2.46 -9.60
CA LEU A 59 -8.16 -2.93 -10.97
C LEU A 59 -6.80 -3.11 -11.65
N LEU A 60 -5.87 -2.18 -11.45
CA LEU A 60 -4.50 -2.32 -11.96
C LEU A 60 -3.76 -3.49 -11.32
N ILE A 61 -3.92 -3.71 -10.02
CA ILE A 61 -3.33 -4.86 -9.32
C ILE A 61 -3.89 -6.16 -9.87
N ALA A 62 -5.19 -6.22 -10.12
CA ALA A 62 -5.84 -7.42 -10.68
C ALA A 62 -5.28 -7.78 -12.08
N ILE A 63 -4.94 -6.79 -12.90
CA ILE A 63 -4.36 -7.01 -14.23
C ILE A 63 -2.85 -7.31 -14.15
N SER A 64 -2.12 -6.56 -13.35
CA SER A 64 -0.65 -6.67 -13.27
C SER A 64 -0.17 -7.80 -12.38
N GLY A 65 -0.96 -8.21 -11.37
CA GLY A 65 -0.59 -9.23 -10.41
C GLY A 65 -0.17 -10.56 -11.05
N PRO A 66 -0.96 -11.15 -11.97
CA PRO A 66 -0.58 -12.39 -12.66
C PRO A 66 0.72 -12.24 -13.46
N ILE A 67 0.92 -11.09 -14.11
CA ILE A 67 2.12 -10.83 -14.93
C ILE A 67 3.36 -10.71 -14.05
N LEU A 68 3.25 -9.95 -12.96
CA LEU A 68 4.34 -9.79 -11.99
C LEU A 68 4.67 -11.11 -11.27
N GLY A 69 3.64 -11.91 -10.95
CA GLY A 69 3.81 -13.24 -10.37
C GLY A 69 4.60 -14.16 -11.29
N GLU A 70 4.25 -14.23 -12.57
CA GLU A 70 4.97 -15.03 -13.56
C GLU A 70 6.43 -14.59 -13.71
N VAL A 71 6.69 -13.30 -13.74
CA VAL A 71 8.07 -12.76 -13.83
C VAL A 71 8.88 -13.08 -12.57
N ALA A 72 8.25 -13.02 -11.39
CA ALA A 72 8.89 -13.37 -10.13
C ALA A 72 9.26 -14.86 -10.06
N ASP A 73 8.38 -15.72 -10.55
CA ASP A 73 8.58 -17.18 -10.52
C ASP A 73 9.66 -17.65 -11.50
N ARG A 74 9.85 -16.96 -12.61
CA ARG A 74 10.90 -17.29 -13.60
C ARG A 74 12.32 -17.07 -13.09
N LYS A 75 12.53 -16.24 -12.06
CA LYS A 75 13.86 -15.94 -11.51
C LYS A 75 14.11 -16.74 -10.23
N LYS A 76 15.26 -17.41 -10.17
CA LYS A 76 15.74 -18.07 -8.95
C LYS A 76 15.87 -17.01 -7.83
N ASN A 77 15.05 -17.11 -6.78
CA ASN A 77 14.87 -16.11 -5.71
C ASN A 77 14.19 -14.78 -6.13
N GLY A 78 13.53 -14.74 -7.28
CA GLY A 78 12.83 -13.56 -7.77
C GLY A 78 11.78 -13.05 -6.78
N LEU A 79 11.01 -13.94 -6.19
CA LEU A 79 9.99 -13.63 -5.20
C LEU A 79 10.55 -12.82 -4.01
N ILE A 80 11.71 -13.25 -3.47
CA ILE A 80 12.35 -12.57 -2.33
C ILE A 80 12.87 -11.18 -2.73
N TYR A 81 13.41 -11.08 -3.94
CA TYR A 81 13.89 -9.80 -4.47
C TYR A 81 12.73 -8.80 -4.67
N PHE A 82 11.65 -9.24 -5.31
CA PHE A 82 10.45 -8.43 -5.50
C PHE A 82 9.84 -8.00 -4.17
N LEU A 83 9.72 -8.93 -3.22
CA LEU A 83 9.18 -8.65 -1.90
C LEU A 83 9.99 -7.56 -1.17
N ARG A 84 11.31 -7.65 -1.20
CA ARG A 84 12.19 -6.62 -0.61
C ARG A 84 12.06 -5.28 -1.30
N LEU A 85 12.04 -5.26 -2.62
CA LEU A 85 11.92 -4.05 -3.41
C LEU A 85 10.59 -3.33 -3.11
N PHE A 86 9.48 -4.05 -3.19
CA PHE A 86 8.16 -3.48 -2.95
C PHE A 86 7.96 -3.06 -1.50
N THR A 87 8.47 -3.82 -0.53
CA THR A 87 8.41 -3.41 0.88
C THR A 87 9.19 -2.12 1.12
N PHE A 88 10.40 -2.00 0.56
CA PHE A 88 11.20 -0.79 0.69
C PHE A 88 10.53 0.41 0.02
N LEU A 89 9.98 0.21 -1.16
CA LEU A 89 9.24 1.23 -1.90
C LEU A 89 7.99 1.68 -1.14
N CYS A 90 7.24 0.74 -0.57
CA CYS A 90 6.06 1.04 0.25
C CYS A 90 6.42 1.86 1.50
N LEU A 91 7.49 1.50 2.20
CA LEU A 91 7.99 2.26 3.35
C LEU A 91 8.39 3.68 2.95
N PHE A 92 9.10 3.83 1.84
CA PHE A 92 9.50 5.14 1.32
C PHE A 92 8.30 6.01 0.98
N LEU A 93 7.32 5.46 0.27
CA LEU A 93 6.08 6.15 -0.09
C LEU A 93 5.27 6.54 1.15
N THR A 94 5.24 5.66 2.16
CA THR A 94 4.57 5.96 3.43
C THR A 94 5.22 7.14 4.15
N CYS A 95 6.56 7.23 4.13
CA CYS A 95 7.25 8.39 4.67
C CYS A 95 6.91 9.70 3.94
N LEU A 96 6.61 9.62 2.65
CA LEU A 96 6.18 10.79 1.86
C LEU A 96 4.80 11.33 2.29
N PHE A 97 3.94 10.53 2.90
CA PHE A 97 2.70 11.03 3.48
C PHE A 97 2.92 12.11 4.56
N TRP A 98 4.09 12.10 5.20
CA TRP A 98 4.46 13.14 6.17
C TRP A 98 4.54 14.53 5.55
N PHE A 99 4.84 14.62 4.27
CA PHE A 99 4.90 15.89 3.53
C PHE A 99 3.54 16.37 3.02
N SER A 100 2.50 15.59 3.17
CA SER A 100 1.14 15.97 2.76
C SER A 100 0.60 17.04 3.71
N LYS A 101 0.57 18.30 3.23
CA LYS A 101 0.02 19.44 3.97
C LYS A 101 -1.48 19.60 3.71
N PRO A 102 -2.24 20.20 4.63
CA PRO A 102 -3.65 20.47 4.46
C PRO A 102 -3.91 21.66 3.52
N ASP A 103 -3.58 21.50 2.25
CA ASP A 103 -3.79 22.47 1.18
C ASP A 103 -4.44 21.79 -0.03
N SER A 104 -5.35 22.49 -0.68
CA SER A 104 -6.04 21.98 -1.88
C SER A 104 -5.09 21.58 -3.03
N ASN A 105 -3.93 22.20 -3.10
CA ASN A 105 -2.89 21.86 -4.10
C ASN A 105 -2.25 20.50 -3.85
N PHE A 106 -2.36 19.96 -2.63
CA PHE A 106 -1.79 18.66 -2.26
C PHE A 106 -2.76 17.48 -2.44
N ILE A 107 -4.00 17.73 -2.89
CA ILE A 107 -4.98 16.66 -3.13
C ILE A 107 -4.43 15.64 -4.13
N LEU A 108 -3.97 16.10 -5.29
CA LEU A 108 -3.39 15.24 -6.32
C LEU A 108 -2.14 14.52 -5.83
N PHE A 109 -1.27 15.21 -5.13
CA PHE A 109 -0.04 14.63 -4.57
C PHE A 109 -0.35 13.49 -3.59
N THR A 110 -1.28 13.71 -2.68
CA THR A 110 -1.70 12.71 -1.69
C THR A 110 -2.36 11.49 -2.37
N LEU A 111 -3.20 11.72 -3.38
CA LEU A 111 -3.83 10.63 -4.14
C LEU A 111 -2.81 9.82 -4.93
N ILE A 112 -1.80 10.45 -5.53
CA ILE A 112 -0.74 9.76 -6.25
C ILE A 112 0.10 8.89 -5.31
N ILE A 113 0.48 9.42 -4.14
CA ILE A 113 1.22 8.65 -3.13
C ILE A 113 0.38 7.48 -2.62
N PHE A 114 -0.90 7.72 -2.35
CA PHE A 114 -1.82 6.67 -1.95
C PHE A 114 -1.94 5.57 -3.00
N PHE A 115 -2.09 5.95 -4.26
CA PHE A 115 -2.17 5.03 -5.38
C PHE A 115 -0.90 4.17 -5.50
N LEU A 116 0.28 4.80 -5.48
CA LEU A 116 1.55 4.11 -5.54
C LEU A 116 1.80 3.20 -4.32
N SER A 117 1.47 3.68 -3.13
CA SER A 117 1.62 2.91 -1.89
C SER A 117 0.70 1.68 -1.84
N ASN A 118 -0.52 1.79 -2.37
CA ASN A 118 -1.44 0.66 -2.48
C ASN A 118 -1.03 -0.34 -3.56
N TYR A 119 -0.41 0.15 -4.64
CA TYR A 119 0.06 -0.70 -5.73
C TYR A 119 1.28 -1.55 -5.31
N CYS A 120 2.10 -1.04 -4.41
CA CYS A 120 3.26 -1.76 -3.87
C CYS A 120 2.89 -2.82 -2.87
#